data_06388fe085d3f2f98ba0f1c82bc36d97
#
_entry.id   06388fe085d3f2f98ba0f1c82bc36d97
#
_cell.length_a   1.000
_cell.length_b   1.000
_cell.length_c   1.000
_cell.angle_alpha   90.00
_cell.angle_beta   90.00
_cell.angle_gamma   90.00
#
_symmetry.space_group_name_H-M   'P 1'
#
loop_
_entity.id
_entity.type
_entity.pdbx_description
1 polymer ?
#
loop_
_entity_poly.entity_id
_entity_poly.type
_entity_poly.pdbx_seq_one_letter_code
_entity_poly.pdbx_strand_id
1 'polypeptide(L)'
;MFKKEFKFNLKSLIIWTTITLAIFLLVYLMYPTIMSSENAKMIDELVKIFPKEVLVAFNMDIASMDSAYGWLKSEGFVFVLLITGCYSGIMGSNILLKEENDKTIEYLHNLPIKRTTIVLNKVLVGLINITTLILVLGIFNYIGLTISGDFDQKQFILLSITPLLSSLVTFFICLFISTFTHKTKKTLGISLGIVLVSYILNTFSAMAKEVEFLKYASVFTLADIRNVILNSSINPIMIIISVVLSLIFLLLTIINYNKKELV
;
A
#
# COMPACT_ATOMS: atom_id res chain seq x y z
N MET A 1 -20.00 5.15 -17.89
CA MET A 1 -19.57 4.19 -16.88
C MET A 1 -18.49 4.76 -15.97
N PHE A 2 -17.32 5.14 -16.48
CA PHE A 2 -16.18 5.66 -15.70
C PHE A 2 -16.56 6.74 -14.66
N LYS A 3 -17.22 7.85 -15.06
CA LYS A 3 -17.61 8.94 -14.13
C LYS A 3 -18.49 8.45 -12.98
N LYS A 4 -19.39 7.48 -13.22
CA LYS A 4 -20.27 6.91 -12.19
C LYS A 4 -19.46 6.06 -11.20
N GLU A 5 -18.56 5.22 -11.69
CA GLU A 5 -17.67 4.40 -10.88
C GLU A 5 -16.72 5.26 -10.03
N PHE A 6 -16.11 6.29 -10.63
CA PHE A 6 -15.23 7.19 -9.92
C PHE A 6 -15.97 7.92 -8.79
N LYS A 7 -17.15 8.50 -9.09
CA LYS A 7 -17.96 9.20 -8.07
C LYS A 7 -18.36 8.29 -6.91
N PHE A 8 -18.64 7.03 -7.20
CA PHE A 8 -19.00 6.06 -6.16
C PHE A 8 -17.81 5.75 -5.24
N ASN A 9 -16.63 5.52 -5.81
CA ASN A 9 -15.43 5.21 -5.04
C ASN A 9 -14.80 6.43 -4.35
N LEU A 10 -15.18 7.66 -4.77
CA LEU A 10 -14.67 8.91 -4.21
C LEU A 10 -14.92 9.03 -2.70
N LYS A 11 -16.08 8.57 -2.21
CA LYS A 11 -16.38 8.59 -0.77
C LYS A 11 -15.37 7.74 0.02
N SER A 12 -15.07 6.55 -0.47
CA SER A 12 -14.06 5.68 0.15
C SER A 12 -12.67 6.32 0.11
N LEU A 13 -12.28 6.89 -1.03
CA LEU A 13 -11.01 7.60 -1.18
C LEU A 13 -10.88 8.74 -0.16
N ILE A 14 -11.91 9.60 -0.05
CA ILE A 14 -11.90 10.72 0.90
C ILE A 14 -11.75 10.22 2.34
N ILE A 15 -12.51 9.19 2.73
CA ILE A 15 -12.45 8.64 4.10
C ILE A 15 -11.04 8.11 4.39
N TRP A 16 -10.47 7.27 3.52
CA TRP A 16 -9.15 6.72 3.70
C TRP A 16 -8.07 7.81 3.74
N THR A 17 -8.13 8.76 2.81
CA THR A 17 -7.21 9.90 2.77
C THR A 17 -7.30 10.72 4.05
N THR A 18 -8.50 11.10 4.49
CA THR A 18 -8.68 11.92 5.70
C THR A 18 -8.16 11.22 6.95
N ILE A 19 -8.48 9.92 7.12
CA ILE A 19 -7.99 9.15 8.27
C ILE A 19 -6.47 9.07 8.25
N THR A 20 -5.89 8.79 7.10
CA THR A 20 -4.43 8.66 6.98
C THR A 20 -3.73 9.99 7.23
N LEU A 21 -4.23 11.08 6.65
CA LEU A 21 -3.69 12.43 6.91
C LEU A 21 -3.80 12.80 8.39
N ALA A 22 -4.91 12.46 9.05
CA ALA A 22 -5.07 12.72 10.49
C ALA A 22 -4.04 11.94 11.33
N ILE A 23 -3.76 10.69 10.99
CA ILE A 23 -2.73 9.89 11.67
C ILE A 23 -1.35 10.54 11.52
N PHE A 24 -0.95 10.90 10.29
CA PHE A 24 0.36 11.53 10.05
C PHE A 24 0.43 12.94 10.67
N LEU A 25 -0.67 13.70 10.66
CA LEU A 25 -0.73 15.00 11.36
C LEU A 25 -0.47 14.84 12.85
N LEU A 26 -1.13 13.87 13.51
CA LEU A 26 -0.90 13.58 14.92
C LEU A 26 0.58 13.22 15.19
N VAL A 27 1.19 12.42 14.31
CA VAL A 27 2.60 12.07 14.44
C VAL A 27 3.49 13.32 14.35
N TYR A 28 3.29 14.19 13.35
CA TYR A 28 4.07 15.43 13.24
C TYR A 28 3.90 16.37 14.43
N LEU A 29 2.67 16.45 14.99
CA LEU A 29 2.40 17.27 16.18
C LEU A 29 3.04 16.68 17.45
N MET A 30 3.09 15.37 17.58
CA MET A 30 3.67 14.69 18.75
C MET A 30 5.19 14.55 18.66
N TYR A 31 5.76 14.57 17.46
CA TYR A 31 7.18 14.33 17.22
C TYR A 31 8.10 15.21 18.10
N PRO A 32 7.93 16.54 18.20
CA PRO A 32 8.78 17.39 19.02
C PRO A 32 8.75 17.02 20.51
N THR A 33 7.59 16.55 21.00
CA THR A 33 7.42 16.13 22.40
C THR A 33 8.08 14.79 22.65
N ILE A 34 7.94 13.83 21.73
CA ILE A 34 8.53 12.49 21.83
C ILE A 34 10.06 12.58 21.77
N MET A 35 10.59 13.45 20.91
CA MET A 35 12.03 13.66 20.72
C MET A 35 12.62 14.74 21.63
N SER A 36 11.93 15.14 22.70
CA SER A 36 12.53 15.99 23.73
C SER A 36 13.74 15.28 24.35
N SER A 37 14.74 16.05 24.80
CA SER A 37 16.02 15.54 25.30
C SER A 37 15.89 14.51 26.42
N GLU A 38 14.83 14.56 27.19
CA GLU A 38 14.54 13.62 28.29
C GLU A 38 13.98 12.29 27.73
N ASN A 39 13.01 12.36 26.83
CA ASN A 39 12.39 11.19 26.22
C ASN A 39 13.34 10.48 25.25
N ALA A 40 14.18 11.23 24.52
CA ALA A 40 15.18 10.66 23.61
C ALA A 40 16.18 9.74 24.34
N LYS A 41 16.63 10.12 25.54
CA LYS A 41 17.50 9.27 26.36
C LYS A 41 16.79 7.99 26.80
N MET A 42 15.53 8.08 27.20
CA MET A 42 14.74 6.91 27.60
C MET A 42 14.51 5.95 26.42
N ILE A 43 14.22 6.48 25.23
CA ILE A 43 14.10 5.69 24.00
C ILE A 43 15.44 5.00 23.67
N ASP A 44 16.56 5.71 23.75
CA ASP A 44 17.90 5.17 23.50
C ASP A 44 18.25 4.02 24.47
N GLU A 45 17.87 4.14 25.74
CA GLU A 45 18.02 3.06 26.73
C GLU A 45 17.13 1.85 26.42
N LEU A 46 15.85 2.07 26.08
CA LEU A 46 14.94 1.00 25.72
C LEU A 46 15.42 0.23 24.48
N VAL A 47 15.90 0.95 23.49
CA VAL A 47 16.36 0.32 22.24
C VAL A 47 17.62 -0.52 22.45
N LYS A 48 18.50 -0.16 23.38
CA LYS A 48 19.68 -0.97 23.74
C LYS A 48 19.32 -2.35 24.32
N ILE A 49 18.07 -2.54 24.80
CA ILE A 49 17.59 -3.80 25.33
C ILE A 49 17.19 -4.77 24.20
N PHE A 50 16.82 -4.24 23.02
CA PHE A 50 16.38 -5.09 21.91
C PHE A 50 17.55 -5.71 21.14
N PRO A 51 17.43 -7.01 20.73
CA PRO A 51 18.39 -7.62 19.81
C PRO A 51 18.49 -6.84 18.48
N LYS A 52 19.69 -6.80 17.89
CA LYS A 52 19.92 -6.10 16.61
C LYS A 52 19.01 -6.59 15.49
N GLU A 53 18.70 -7.88 15.49
CA GLU A 53 17.81 -8.53 14.52
C GLU A 53 16.39 -7.96 14.56
N VAL A 54 15.90 -7.66 15.77
CA VAL A 54 14.59 -7.03 15.97
C VAL A 54 14.59 -5.59 15.46
N LEU A 55 15.64 -4.82 15.77
CA LEU A 55 15.75 -3.45 15.28
C LEU A 55 15.82 -3.39 13.76
N VAL A 56 16.57 -4.29 13.13
CA VAL A 56 16.66 -4.41 11.67
C VAL A 56 15.31 -4.80 11.06
N ALA A 57 14.56 -5.72 11.70
CA ALA A 57 13.25 -6.16 11.21
C ALA A 57 12.22 -5.03 11.15
N PHE A 58 12.27 -4.14 12.13
CA PHE A 58 11.38 -2.98 12.20
C PHE A 58 11.97 -1.73 11.53
N ASN A 59 13.10 -1.84 10.82
CA ASN A 59 13.84 -0.70 10.25
C ASN A 59 14.18 0.39 11.27
N MET A 60 14.25 0.05 12.56
CA MET A 60 14.63 0.97 13.63
C MET A 60 16.10 1.30 13.52
N ASP A 61 16.42 2.42 12.93
CA ASP A 61 17.76 3.01 12.95
C ASP A 61 17.76 4.19 13.93
N ILE A 62 18.28 3.94 15.14
CA ILE A 62 18.29 4.92 16.22
C ILE A 62 19.04 6.18 15.83
N ALA A 63 20.14 6.01 15.07
CA ALA A 63 20.94 7.15 14.62
C ALA A 63 20.18 8.06 13.65
N SER A 64 19.13 7.55 13.01
CA SER A 64 18.30 8.32 12.09
C SER A 64 17.04 8.91 12.74
N MET A 65 16.66 8.45 13.94
CA MET A 65 15.46 8.93 14.63
C MET A 65 15.58 10.36 15.20
N ASP A 66 16.77 10.95 15.18
CA ASP A 66 17.00 12.33 15.63
C ASP A 66 16.27 13.39 14.78
N SER A 67 15.71 13.00 13.65
CA SER A 67 14.96 13.89 12.74
C SER A 67 13.60 13.33 12.39
N ALA A 68 12.63 14.21 12.11
CA ALA A 68 11.32 13.81 11.62
C ALA A 68 11.42 12.97 10.33
N TYR A 69 12.39 13.28 9.47
CA TYR A 69 12.67 12.49 8.26
C TYR A 69 13.23 11.11 8.58
N GLY A 70 14.11 11.01 9.58
CA GLY A 70 14.64 9.73 10.03
C GLY A 70 13.53 8.81 10.55
N TRP A 71 12.65 9.35 11.41
CA TRP A 71 11.48 8.61 11.88
C TRP A 71 10.56 8.17 10.71
N LEU A 72 10.31 9.06 9.76
CA LEU A 72 9.49 8.73 8.60
C LEU A 72 10.11 7.61 7.76
N LYS A 73 11.44 7.59 7.58
CA LYS A 73 12.15 6.53 6.86
C LYS A 73 12.05 5.18 7.55
N SER A 74 12.15 5.15 8.88
CA SER A 74 12.11 3.91 9.65
C SER A 74 10.66 3.41 9.82
N GLU A 75 9.85 4.13 10.57
CA GLU A 75 8.52 3.69 10.98
C GLU A 75 7.42 4.18 10.05
N GLY A 76 7.51 5.43 9.59
CA GLY A 76 6.45 6.07 8.83
C GLY A 76 6.12 5.35 7.52
N PHE A 77 7.12 4.93 6.75
CA PHE A 77 6.90 4.22 5.50
C PHE A 77 6.36 2.79 5.68
N VAL A 78 6.54 2.15 6.84
CA VAL A 78 5.86 0.90 7.18
C VAL A 78 4.34 1.13 7.25
N PHE A 79 3.92 2.21 7.93
CA PHE A 79 2.50 2.59 7.97
C PHE A 79 1.96 2.97 6.59
N VAL A 80 2.73 3.70 5.78
CA VAL A 80 2.34 4.03 4.40
C VAL A 80 2.10 2.75 3.60
N LEU A 81 3.01 1.77 3.65
CA LEU A 81 2.84 0.49 2.97
C LEU A 81 1.61 -0.28 3.43
N LEU A 82 1.40 -0.39 4.74
CA LEU A 82 0.25 -1.10 5.30
C LEU A 82 -1.07 -0.42 4.89
N ILE A 83 -1.17 0.90 5.03
CA ILE A 83 -2.39 1.64 4.71
C ILE A 83 -2.69 1.56 3.21
N THR A 84 -1.69 1.82 2.36
CA THR A 84 -1.88 1.77 0.90
C THR A 84 -2.12 0.36 0.40
N GLY A 85 -1.49 -0.64 1.01
CA GLY A 85 -1.73 -2.06 0.76
C GLY A 85 -3.16 -2.48 1.15
N CYS A 86 -3.62 -2.12 2.35
CA CYS A 86 -5.00 -2.39 2.80
C CYS A 86 -6.03 -1.70 1.88
N TYR A 87 -5.82 -0.42 1.56
CA TYR A 87 -6.70 0.30 0.64
C TYR A 87 -6.77 -0.37 -0.73
N SER A 88 -5.62 -0.73 -1.29
CA SER A 88 -5.53 -1.39 -2.60
C SER A 88 -6.17 -2.78 -2.59
N GLY A 89 -5.97 -3.56 -1.54
CA GLY A 89 -6.60 -4.86 -1.35
C GLY A 89 -8.12 -4.77 -1.24
N ILE A 90 -8.64 -3.83 -0.44
CA ILE A 90 -10.07 -3.56 -0.29
C ILE A 90 -10.67 -3.10 -1.62
N MET A 91 -9.99 -2.18 -2.32
CA MET A 91 -10.43 -1.68 -3.62
C MET A 91 -10.52 -2.82 -4.64
N GLY A 92 -9.44 -3.63 -4.78
CA GLY A 92 -9.40 -4.76 -5.70
C GLY A 92 -10.48 -5.79 -5.42
N SER A 93 -10.73 -6.09 -4.14
CA SER A 93 -11.73 -7.08 -3.74
C SER A 93 -13.17 -6.63 -3.98
N ASN A 94 -13.44 -5.33 -3.91
CA ASN A 94 -14.81 -4.80 -3.97
C ASN A 94 -15.24 -4.35 -5.35
N ILE A 95 -14.33 -3.83 -6.16
CA ILE A 95 -14.66 -3.07 -7.35
C ILE A 95 -15.43 -3.88 -8.41
N LEU A 96 -15.20 -5.19 -8.50
CA LEU A 96 -15.94 -6.09 -9.40
C LEU A 96 -17.20 -6.69 -8.77
N LEU A 97 -17.22 -6.88 -7.44
CA LEU A 97 -18.29 -7.54 -6.73
C LEU A 97 -19.44 -6.60 -6.31
N LYS A 98 -19.24 -5.31 -6.46
CA LYS A 98 -20.18 -4.29 -6.01
C LYS A 98 -21.58 -4.51 -6.57
N GLU A 99 -21.71 -4.67 -7.88
CA GLU A 99 -23.03 -4.83 -8.54
C GLU A 99 -23.70 -6.16 -8.17
N GLU A 100 -22.91 -7.20 -7.90
CA GLU A 100 -23.45 -8.47 -7.40
C GLU A 100 -24.00 -8.29 -5.98
N ASN A 101 -23.28 -7.55 -5.08
CA ASN A 101 -23.74 -7.29 -3.72
C ASN A 101 -24.95 -6.34 -3.68
N ASP A 102 -24.97 -5.34 -4.54
CA ASP A 102 -26.06 -4.34 -4.62
C ASP A 102 -27.27 -4.89 -5.42
N LYS A 103 -27.19 -6.14 -5.92
CA LYS A 103 -28.20 -6.79 -6.79
C LYS A 103 -28.53 -5.95 -8.03
N THR A 104 -27.55 -5.26 -8.58
CA THR A 104 -27.68 -4.42 -9.78
C THR A 104 -26.95 -4.98 -10.99
N ILE A 105 -26.45 -6.21 -10.87
CA ILE A 105 -25.66 -6.88 -11.92
C ILE A 105 -26.46 -7.10 -13.20
N GLU A 106 -27.74 -7.47 -13.09
CA GLU A 106 -28.64 -7.64 -14.25
C GLU A 106 -28.77 -6.34 -15.05
N TYR A 107 -28.86 -5.20 -14.34
CA TYR A 107 -28.95 -3.90 -15.01
C TYR A 107 -27.67 -3.58 -15.79
N LEU A 108 -26.52 -3.94 -15.25
CA LEU A 108 -25.23 -3.75 -15.91
C LEU A 108 -25.11 -4.63 -17.16
N HIS A 109 -25.66 -5.85 -17.11
CA HIS A 109 -25.64 -6.79 -18.23
C HIS A 109 -26.58 -6.43 -19.40
N ASN A 110 -27.65 -5.71 -19.11
CA ASN A 110 -28.57 -5.24 -20.15
C ASN A 110 -28.00 -4.07 -20.96
N LEU A 111 -26.84 -3.52 -20.55
CA LEU A 111 -26.16 -2.50 -21.34
C LEU A 111 -25.36 -3.15 -22.49
N PRO A 112 -25.33 -2.54 -23.68
CA PRO A 112 -24.57 -3.06 -24.84
C PRO A 112 -23.06 -2.84 -24.67
N ILE A 113 -22.48 -3.32 -23.56
CA ILE A 113 -21.08 -3.12 -23.18
C ILE A 113 -20.40 -4.48 -22.96
N LYS A 114 -19.22 -4.68 -23.57
CA LYS A 114 -18.44 -5.91 -23.37
C LYS A 114 -17.96 -6.02 -21.93
N ARG A 115 -17.95 -7.23 -21.35
CA ARG A 115 -17.43 -7.50 -19.99
C ARG A 115 -15.99 -7.00 -19.80
N THR A 116 -15.14 -7.16 -20.81
CA THR A 116 -13.77 -6.64 -20.80
C THR A 116 -13.74 -5.12 -20.62
N THR A 117 -14.63 -4.38 -21.28
CA THR A 117 -14.73 -2.93 -21.14
C THR A 117 -15.17 -2.54 -19.72
N ILE A 118 -16.05 -3.34 -19.10
CA ILE A 118 -16.45 -3.13 -17.71
C ILE A 118 -15.24 -3.27 -16.77
N VAL A 119 -14.50 -4.38 -16.91
CA VAL A 119 -13.27 -4.62 -16.10
C VAL A 119 -12.27 -3.50 -16.28
N LEU A 120 -11.94 -3.10 -17.51
CA LEU A 120 -10.96 -2.04 -17.78
C LEU A 120 -11.37 -0.69 -17.21
N ASN A 121 -12.65 -0.29 -17.32
CA ASN A 121 -13.12 0.95 -16.70
C ASN A 121 -13.00 0.93 -15.16
N LYS A 122 -13.30 -0.20 -14.53
CA LYS A 122 -13.17 -0.38 -13.08
C LYS A 122 -11.70 -0.38 -12.65
N VAL A 123 -10.83 -1.05 -13.40
CA VAL A 123 -9.38 -1.03 -13.18
C VAL A 123 -8.84 0.40 -13.26
N LEU A 124 -9.20 1.17 -14.29
CA LEU A 124 -8.77 2.58 -14.40
C LEU A 124 -9.19 3.41 -13.18
N VAL A 125 -10.41 3.23 -12.70
CA VAL A 125 -10.87 3.90 -11.47
C VAL A 125 -10.04 3.47 -10.27
N GLY A 126 -9.77 2.18 -10.11
CA GLY A 126 -8.92 1.66 -9.03
C GLY A 126 -7.52 2.26 -9.06
N LEU A 127 -6.88 2.26 -10.22
CA LEU A 127 -5.54 2.83 -10.41
C LEU A 127 -5.50 4.32 -10.05
N ILE A 128 -6.46 5.11 -10.53
CA ILE A 128 -6.54 6.56 -10.23
C ILE A 128 -6.71 6.77 -8.71
N ASN A 129 -7.59 6.02 -8.07
CA ASN A 129 -7.83 6.17 -6.63
C ASN A 129 -6.57 5.83 -5.80
N ILE A 130 -5.89 4.72 -6.11
CA ILE A 130 -4.66 4.31 -5.42
C ILE A 130 -3.55 5.34 -5.62
N THR A 131 -3.34 5.77 -6.87
CA THR A 131 -2.35 6.79 -7.19
C THR A 131 -2.65 8.12 -6.50
N THR A 132 -3.92 8.54 -6.48
CA THR A 132 -4.34 9.76 -5.78
C THR A 132 -4.07 9.69 -4.29
N LEU A 133 -4.39 8.58 -3.63
CA LEU A 133 -4.11 8.39 -2.20
C LEU A 133 -2.61 8.54 -1.92
N ILE A 134 -1.76 7.86 -2.69
CA ILE A 134 -0.30 7.88 -2.51
C ILE A 134 0.27 9.28 -2.78
N LEU A 135 -0.20 9.96 -3.83
CA LEU A 135 0.23 11.32 -4.13
C LEU A 135 -0.15 12.32 -3.04
N VAL A 136 -1.38 12.26 -2.54
CA VAL A 136 -1.84 13.16 -1.47
C VAL A 136 -1.03 12.92 -0.20
N LEU A 137 -0.74 11.65 0.15
CA LEU A 137 0.14 11.32 1.28
C LEU A 137 1.56 11.83 1.08
N GLY A 138 2.12 11.65 -0.12
CA GLY A 138 3.45 12.15 -0.46
C GLY A 138 3.54 13.66 -0.32
N ILE A 139 2.57 14.40 -0.87
CA ILE A 139 2.52 15.87 -0.77
C ILE A 139 2.39 16.31 0.70
N PHE A 140 1.52 15.67 1.47
CA PHE A 140 1.32 15.99 2.88
C PHE A 140 2.60 15.79 3.69
N ASN A 141 3.25 14.63 3.54
CA ASN A 141 4.51 14.34 4.23
C ASN A 141 5.64 15.27 3.77
N TYR A 142 5.69 15.65 2.49
CA TYR A 142 6.64 16.64 1.99
C TYR A 142 6.49 17.99 2.70
N ILE A 143 5.24 18.47 2.84
CA ILE A 143 4.94 19.72 3.55
C ILE A 143 5.32 19.59 5.02
N GLY A 144 4.94 18.49 5.69
CA GLY A 144 5.26 18.24 7.09
C GLY A 144 6.77 18.23 7.36
N LEU A 145 7.54 17.58 6.49
CA LEU A 145 9.01 17.56 6.59
C LEU A 145 9.64 18.93 6.34
N THR A 146 9.16 19.69 5.35
CA THR A 146 9.66 21.05 5.08
C THR A 146 9.47 21.98 6.27
N ILE A 147 8.43 21.78 7.07
CA ILE A 147 8.18 22.54 8.31
C ILE A 147 9.06 22.02 9.46
N SER A 148 9.37 20.73 9.46
CA SER A 148 10.10 20.07 10.57
C SER A 148 11.61 20.19 10.49
N GLY A 149 12.19 20.53 9.32
CA GLY A 149 13.63 20.68 9.14
C GLY A 149 14.15 20.23 7.78
N ASP A 150 15.45 20.13 7.66
CA ASP A 150 16.11 19.72 6.42
C ASP A 150 16.00 18.19 6.19
N PHE A 151 15.80 17.80 4.93
CA PHE A 151 15.74 16.40 4.52
C PHE A 151 16.20 16.21 3.07
N ASP A 152 16.61 14.98 2.73
CA ASP A 152 16.95 14.61 1.34
C ASP A 152 15.68 14.50 0.48
N GLN A 153 15.40 15.57 -0.27
CA GLN A 153 14.22 15.67 -1.13
C GLN A 153 14.19 14.59 -2.21
N LYS A 154 15.35 14.27 -2.81
CA LYS A 154 15.44 13.25 -3.86
C LYS A 154 15.09 11.88 -3.31
N GLN A 155 15.68 11.49 -2.19
CA GLN A 155 15.42 10.22 -1.53
C GLN A 155 13.96 10.13 -1.09
N PHE A 156 13.40 11.21 -0.52
CA PHE A 156 11.99 11.28 -0.11
C PHE A 156 11.02 11.05 -1.27
N ILE A 157 11.25 11.70 -2.43
CA ILE A 157 10.40 11.53 -3.62
C ILE A 157 10.41 10.07 -4.08
N LEU A 158 11.60 9.44 -4.13
CA LEU A 158 11.71 8.03 -4.48
C LEU A 158 10.96 7.14 -3.50
N LEU A 159 11.12 7.36 -2.19
CA LEU A 159 10.41 6.64 -1.15
C LEU A 159 8.89 6.80 -1.25
N SER A 160 8.41 8.00 -1.60
CA SER A 160 6.97 8.28 -1.73
C SER A 160 6.32 7.57 -2.93
N ILE A 161 7.10 7.22 -3.95
CA ILE A 161 6.60 6.54 -5.15
C ILE A 161 6.62 5.02 -4.97
N THR A 162 7.57 4.46 -4.24
CA THR A 162 7.73 3.00 -4.12
C THR A 162 6.51 2.24 -3.59
N PRO A 163 5.68 2.76 -2.67
CA PRO A 163 4.45 2.09 -2.25
C PRO A 163 3.47 1.82 -3.40
N LEU A 164 3.56 2.58 -4.50
CA LEU A 164 2.74 2.35 -5.68
C LEU A 164 2.99 0.97 -6.28
N LEU A 165 4.23 0.50 -6.31
CA LEU A 165 4.60 -0.79 -6.90
C LEU A 165 3.93 -1.95 -6.18
N SER A 166 4.02 -2.01 -4.85
CA SER A 166 3.38 -3.04 -4.04
C SER A 166 1.86 -2.92 -4.03
N SER A 167 1.33 -1.69 -4.00
CA SER A 167 -0.11 -1.42 -4.00
C SER A 167 -0.79 -1.85 -5.31
N LEU A 168 -0.15 -1.63 -6.45
CA LEU A 168 -0.65 -2.08 -7.75
C LEU A 168 -0.76 -3.61 -7.80
N VAL A 169 0.30 -4.31 -7.42
CA VAL A 169 0.29 -5.79 -7.43
C VAL A 169 -0.75 -6.33 -6.46
N THR A 170 -0.85 -5.75 -5.26
CA THR A 170 -1.89 -6.12 -4.28
C THR A 170 -3.29 -5.91 -4.86
N PHE A 171 -3.54 -4.77 -5.49
CA PHE A 171 -4.82 -4.48 -6.14
C PHE A 171 -5.18 -5.54 -7.19
N PHE A 172 -4.25 -5.88 -8.08
CA PHE A 172 -4.52 -6.84 -9.15
C PHE A 172 -4.68 -8.28 -8.64
N ILE A 173 -3.90 -8.70 -7.63
CA ILE A 173 -4.11 -10.01 -6.97
C ILE A 173 -5.51 -10.08 -6.36
N CYS A 174 -5.91 -9.07 -5.59
CA CYS A 174 -7.21 -9.04 -4.93
C CYS A 174 -8.37 -8.92 -5.94
N LEU A 175 -8.16 -8.18 -7.03
CA LEU A 175 -9.08 -8.10 -8.16
C LEU A 175 -9.29 -9.48 -8.80
N PHE A 176 -8.22 -10.23 -9.04
CA PHE A 176 -8.30 -11.59 -9.57
C PHE A 176 -9.04 -12.53 -8.60
N ILE A 177 -8.72 -12.49 -7.31
CA ILE A 177 -9.40 -13.30 -6.29
C ILE A 177 -10.90 -12.99 -6.26
N SER A 178 -11.30 -11.75 -6.47
CA SER A 178 -12.71 -11.35 -6.48
C SER A 178 -13.53 -12.02 -7.58
N THR A 179 -12.89 -12.52 -8.63
CA THR A 179 -13.57 -13.23 -9.72
C THR A 179 -14.06 -14.64 -9.34
N PHE A 180 -13.52 -15.25 -8.27
CA PHE A 180 -13.89 -16.59 -7.80
C PHE A 180 -15.02 -16.62 -6.76
N THR A 181 -15.55 -15.48 -6.38
CA THR A 181 -16.53 -15.39 -5.30
C THR A 181 -17.62 -14.37 -5.66
N HIS A 182 -18.79 -14.54 -5.03
CA HIS A 182 -19.91 -13.60 -5.12
C HIS A 182 -20.11 -12.80 -3.83
N LYS A 183 -19.28 -13.07 -2.78
CA LYS A 183 -19.43 -12.47 -1.46
C LYS A 183 -18.26 -11.55 -1.14
N THR A 184 -18.49 -10.24 -1.15
CA THR A 184 -17.50 -9.21 -0.83
C THR A 184 -16.85 -9.42 0.55
N LYS A 185 -17.62 -9.81 1.57
CA LYS A 185 -17.07 -10.04 2.92
C LYS A 185 -15.96 -11.09 2.94
N LYS A 186 -16.13 -12.18 2.16
CA LYS A 186 -15.10 -13.24 2.05
C LYS A 186 -13.84 -12.73 1.36
N THR A 187 -14.01 -12.00 0.27
CA THR A 187 -12.90 -11.45 -0.51
C THR A 187 -12.13 -10.39 0.28
N LEU A 188 -12.82 -9.55 1.03
CA LEU A 188 -12.21 -8.58 1.95
C LEU A 188 -11.31 -9.25 2.98
N GLY A 189 -11.79 -10.31 3.64
CA GLY A 189 -10.99 -11.04 4.62
C GLY A 189 -9.72 -11.64 4.01
N ILE A 190 -9.83 -12.24 2.81
CA ILE A 190 -8.67 -12.79 2.08
C ILE A 190 -7.69 -11.66 1.71
N SER A 191 -8.20 -10.52 1.20
CA SER A 191 -7.36 -9.41 0.78
C SER A 191 -6.57 -8.79 1.92
N LEU A 192 -7.22 -8.56 3.06
CA LEU A 192 -6.55 -8.09 4.26
C LEU A 192 -5.56 -9.13 4.81
N GLY A 193 -5.92 -10.41 4.73
CA GLY A 193 -5.02 -11.51 5.07
C GLY A 193 -3.75 -11.52 4.22
N ILE A 194 -3.86 -11.31 2.91
CA ILE A 194 -2.71 -11.20 1.99
C ILE A 194 -1.79 -10.04 2.40
N VAL A 195 -2.36 -8.88 2.72
CA VAL A 195 -1.59 -7.69 3.14
C VAL A 195 -0.85 -7.96 4.45
N LEU A 196 -1.55 -8.50 5.47
CA LEU A 196 -0.95 -8.78 6.78
C LEU A 196 0.12 -9.87 6.68
N VAL A 197 -0.16 -10.97 5.96
CA VAL A 197 0.82 -12.04 5.76
C VAL A 197 2.03 -11.52 5.00
N SER A 198 1.83 -10.71 3.96
CA SER A 198 2.94 -10.08 3.23
C SER A 198 3.80 -9.18 4.13
N TYR A 199 3.17 -8.42 5.03
CA TYR A 199 3.90 -7.62 6.01
C TYR A 199 4.74 -8.48 6.95
N ILE A 200 4.13 -9.51 7.52
CA ILE A 200 4.81 -10.45 8.42
C ILE A 200 6.00 -11.11 7.70
N LEU A 201 5.79 -11.62 6.48
CA LEU A 201 6.86 -12.27 5.70
C LEU A 201 8.00 -11.30 5.38
N ASN A 202 7.67 -10.06 5.03
CA ASN A 202 8.69 -9.03 4.76
C ASN A 202 9.51 -8.70 6.02
N THR A 203 8.84 -8.55 7.17
CA THR A 203 9.48 -8.29 8.45
C THR A 203 10.39 -9.45 8.87
N PHE A 204 9.89 -10.69 8.85
CA PHE A 204 10.70 -11.86 9.19
C PHE A 204 11.89 -12.06 8.24
N SER A 205 11.73 -11.79 6.95
CA SER A 205 12.82 -11.91 5.98
C SER A 205 13.99 -10.98 6.27
N ALA A 206 13.77 -9.89 7.02
CA ALA A 206 14.80 -8.94 7.41
C ALA A 206 15.55 -9.32 8.69
N MET A 207 15.02 -10.29 9.48
CA MET A 207 15.59 -10.65 10.78
C MET A 207 16.81 -11.56 10.67
N ALA A 208 16.81 -12.51 9.72
CA ALA A 208 17.89 -13.50 9.61
C ALA A 208 18.10 -13.95 8.17
N LYS A 209 19.36 -14.26 7.81
CA LYS A 209 19.72 -14.70 6.45
C LYS A 209 19.05 -16.03 6.05
N GLU A 210 18.81 -16.90 7.02
CA GLU A 210 18.18 -18.21 6.83
C GLU A 210 16.75 -18.11 6.34
N VAL A 211 16.05 -17.02 6.68
CA VAL A 211 14.66 -16.77 6.30
C VAL A 211 14.51 -15.65 5.26
N GLU A 212 15.61 -15.16 4.71
CA GLU A 212 15.60 -14.08 3.70
C GLU A 212 14.75 -14.44 2.46
N PHE A 213 14.61 -15.73 2.14
CA PHE A 213 13.79 -16.18 1.01
C PHE A 213 12.30 -15.82 1.15
N LEU A 214 11.80 -15.58 2.36
CA LEU A 214 10.42 -15.18 2.60
C LEU A 214 10.06 -13.86 1.92
N LYS A 215 11.04 -12.98 1.65
CA LYS A 215 10.83 -11.74 0.90
C LYS A 215 10.18 -11.98 -0.47
N TYR A 216 10.48 -13.09 -1.13
CA TYR A 216 9.92 -13.40 -2.45
C TYR A 216 8.44 -13.76 -2.43
N ALA A 217 7.89 -14.11 -1.28
CA ALA A 217 6.46 -14.35 -1.07
C ALA A 217 5.69 -13.10 -0.62
N SER A 218 6.37 -11.98 -0.35
CA SER A 218 5.77 -10.73 0.09
C SER A 218 5.61 -9.74 -1.06
N VAL A 219 4.42 -9.17 -1.21
CA VAL A 219 4.20 -8.06 -2.17
C VAL A 219 4.91 -6.78 -1.76
N PHE A 220 5.21 -6.59 -0.46
CA PHE A 220 5.91 -5.40 0.03
C PHE A 220 7.39 -5.35 -0.35
N THR A 221 7.99 -6.48 -0.69
CA THR A 221 9.34 -6.53 -1.25
C THR A 221 9.47 -5.72 -2.54
N LEU A 222 8.37 -5.58 -3.30
CA LEU A 222 8.36 -4.80 -4.54
C LEU A 222 8.55 -3.30 -4.31
N ALA A 223 8.19 -2.79 -3.14
CA ALA A 223 8.43 -1.39 -2.78
C ALA A 223 9.92 -1.11 -2.49
N ASP A 224 10.68 -2.14 -2.07
CA ASP A 224 12.14 -2.12 -1.84
C ASP A 224 12.65 -0.87 -1.10
N ILE A 225 11.90 -0.47 -0.05
CA ILE A 225 12.17 0.75 0.73
C ILE A 225 13.60 0.77 1.24
N ARG A 226 14.11 -0.38 1.71
CA ARG A 226 15.47 -0.50 2.25
C ARG A 226 16.53 -0.13 1.22
N ASN A 227 16.39 -0.58 -0.02
CA ASN A 227 17.34 -0.22 -1.09
C ASN A 227 17.28 1.27 -1.41
N VAL A 228 16.08 1.87 -1.39
CA VAL A 228 15.95 3.32 -1.62
C VAL A 228 16.59 4.12 -0.50
N ILE A 229 16.46 3.68 0.76
CA ILE A 229 17.12 4.33 1.90
C ILE A 229 18.65 4.24 1.79
N LEU A 230 19.19 3.09 1.41
CA LEU A 230 20.63 2.87 1.33
C LEU A 230 21.29 3.50 0.09
N ASN A 231 20.63 3.37 -1.07
CA ASN A 231 21.22 3.68 -2.37
C ASN A 231 20.59 4.89 -3.08
N SER A 232 19.55 5.51 -2.49
CA SER A 232 18.77 6.60 -3.11
C SER A 232 18.37 6.30 -4.57
N SER A 233 18.01 5.04 -4.84
CA SER A 233 17.60 4.56 -6.16
C SER A 233 16.55 3.45 -6.05
N ILE A 234 15.60 3.43 -7.00
CA ILE A 234 14.64 2.34 -7.13
C ILE A 234 15.28 1.24 -7.99
N ASN A 235 15.20 0.00 -7.55
CA ASN A 235 15.68 -1.14 -8.33
C ASN A 235 14.78 -1.34 -9.56
N PRO A 236 15.33 -1.23 -10.81
CA PRO A 236 14.53 -1.40 -12.02
C PRO A 236 13.87 -2.77 -12.13
N ILE A 237 14.48 -3.80 -11.55
CA ILE A 237 13.94 -5.17 -11.56
C ILE A 237 12.61 -5.20 -10.80
N MET A 238 12.49 -4.48 -9.67
CA MET A 238 11.24 -4.43 -8.89
C MET A 238 10.12 -3.74 -9.67
N ILE A 239 10.44 -2.71 -10.45
CA ILE A 239 9.48 -2.05 -11.34
C ILE A 239 8.99 -3.05 -12.41
N ILE A 240 9.91 -3.74 -13.08
CA ILE A 240 9.59 -4.72 -14.13
C ILE A 240 8.71 -5.84 -13.56
N ILE A 241 9.09 -6.42 -12.42
CA ILE A 241 8.32 -7.48 -11.77
C ILE A 241 6.92 -6.98 -11.40
N SER A 242 6.81 -5.78 -10.83
CA SER A 242 5.51 -5.20 -10.45
C SER A 242 4.59 -5.01 -11.66
N VAL A 243 5.12 -4.50 -12.76
CA VAL A 243 4.35 -4.31 -14.00
C VAL A 243 3.94 -5.65 -14.61
N VAL A 244 4.86 -6.59 -14.70
CA VAL A 244 4.60 -7.93 -15.27
C VAL A 244 3.54 -8.67 -14.45
N LEU A 245 3.68 -8.72 -13.13
CA LEU A 245 2.69 -9.35 -12.25
C LEU A 245 1.30 -8.68 -12.37
N SER A 246 1.27 -7.35 -12.39
CA SER A 246 0.03 -6.59 -12.56
C SER A 246 -0.67 -6.94 -13.88
N LEU A 247 0.08 -7.04 -14.98
CA LEU A 247 -0.46 -7.43 -16.29
C LEU A 247 -0.95 -8.88 -16.32
N ILE A 248 -0.20 -9.81 -15.71
CA ILE A 248 -0.61 -11.22 -15.61
C ILE A 248 -1.93 -11.32 -14.87
N PHE A 249 -2.05 -10.72 -13.67
CA PHE A 249 -3.28 -10.79 -12.89
C PHE A 249 -4.44 -10.03 -13.55
N LEU A 250 -4.18 -8.96 -14.29
CA LEU A 250 -5.21 -8.29 -15.10
C LEU A 250 -5.75 -9.21 -16.19
N LEU A 251 -4.86 -9.88 -16.95
CA LEU A 251 -5.27 -10.83 -18.01
C LEU A 251 -6.05 -11.99 -17.41
N LEU A 252 -5.58 -12.59 -16.33
CA LEU A 252 -6.29 -13.67 -15.63
C LEU A 252 -7.67 -13.19 -15.12
N THR A 253 -7.76 -11.97 -14.60
CA THR A 253 -9.03 -11.36 -14.19
C THR A 253 -10.01 -11.26 -15.36
N ILE A 254 -9.56 -10.75 -16.52
CA ILE A 254 -10.41 -10.60 -17.70
C ILE A 254 -10.91 -11.95 -18.19
N ILE A 255 -10.02 -12.95 -18.28
CA ILE A 255 -10.37 -14.31 -18.73
C ILE A 255 -11.41 -14.92 -17.79
N ASN A 256 -11.18 -14.83 -16.48
CA ASN A 256 -12.07 -15.46 -15.50
C ASN A 256 -13.41 -14.71 -15.37
N TYR A 257 -13.41 -13.38 -15.39
CA TYR A 257 -14.62 -12.57 -15.34
C TYR A 257 -15.53 -12.78 -16.55
N ASN A 258 -14.95 -13.02 -17.74
CA ASN A 258 -15.73 -13.34 -18.93
C ASN A 258 -16.46 -14.69 -18.83
N LYS A 259 -15.91 -15.65 -18.07
CA LYS A 259 -16.48 -16.99 -17.85
C LYS A 259 -17.38 -17.07 -16.61
N LYS A 260 -17.28 -16.08 -15.71
CA LYS A 260 -18.01 -16.07 -14.44
C LYS A 260 -19.51 -15.99 -14.69
N GLU A 261 -20.28 -16.90 -14.06
CA GLU A 261 -21.73 -16.75 -13.92
C GLU A 261 -21.98 -15.60 -12.92
N LEU A 262 -22.72 -14.60 -13.36
CA LEU A 262 -23.01 -13.42 -12.55
C LEU A 262 -24.44 -13.58 -12.04
N VAL A 263 -24.58 -13.69 -10.72
CA VAL A 263 -25.85 -13.97 -10.03
C VAL A 263 -26.31 -12.74 -9.25
#